data_dbaffc5680987385ddff97844014a649
#
_entry.id   dbaffc5680987385ddff97844014a649
#
_cell.length_a   1.000
_cell.length_b   1.000
_cell.length_c   1.000
_cell.angle_alpha   90.00
_cell.angle_beta   90.00
_cell.angle_gamma   90.00
#
_symmetry.space_group_name_H-M   'P 1'
#
loop_
_entity.id
_entity.type
_entity.pdbx_description
1 polymer ?
#
loop_
_entity_poly.entity_id
_entity_poly.type
_entity_poly.pdbx_seq_one_letter_code
_entity_poly.pdbx_strand_id
1 'polypeptide(L)'
;AAAVLLDPRGRTLMIRQPNGDGAIFARLWQFPAVEAASDPRETLHNHLAGIIPRTAGWDASKLAADMTPLAAARHTVTFRNIRLLPFLVRVPRLPLLEGAQTPRLAALDHLAISSATRKIADAARHAL
;
A
#
# COMPACT_ATOMS: atom_id res chain seq x y z
N ALA A 1 -5.38 5.41 -4.68
CA ALA A 1 -5.06 4.00 -4.85
C ALA A 1 -3.95 3.58 -3.91
N ALA A 2 -4.04 2.39 -3.36
CA ALA A 2 -3.07 1.83 -2.43
C ALA A 2 -2.66 0.43 -2.88
N ALA A 3 -1.40 0.06 -2.64
CA ALA A 3 -0.88 -1.24 -3.00
C ALA A 3 -0.58 -2.09 -1.77
N VAL A 4 -1.22 -3.24 -1.68
CA VAL A 4 -0.87 -4.27 -0.70
C VAL A 4 0.04 -5.26 -1.42
N LEU A 5 1.35 -5.09 -1.27
CA LEU A 5 2.33 -6.01 -1.81
C LEU A 5 2.40 -7.21 -0.87
N LEU A 6 2.23 -8.40 -1.41
CA LEU A 6 2.18 -9.63 -0.61
C LEU A 6 3.20 -10.64 -1.14
N ASP A 7 4.14 -11.06 -0.29
CA ASP A 7 5.10 -12.09 -0.62
C ASP A 7 4.55 -13.48 -0.26
N PRO A 8 5.26 -14.59 -0.65
CA PRO A 8 4.79 -15.93 -0.36
C PRO A 8 4.73 -16.28 1.13
N ARG A 9 5.37 -15.48 1.99
CA ARG A 9 5.37 -15.69 3.44
C ARG A 9 4.25 -14.92 4.14
N GLY A 10 3.40 -14.22 3.39
CA GLY A 10 2.33 -13.41 3.94
C GLY A 10 2.78 -12.06 4.48
N ARG A 11 3.96 -11.59 4.09
CA ARG A 11 4.48 -10.27 4.49
C ARG A 11 4.07 -9.21 3.48
N THR A 12 3.87 -8.01 3.98
CA THR A 12 3.55 -6.84 3.17
C THR A 12 4.53 -5.71 3.42
N LEU A 13 4.54 -4.71 2.53
CA LEU A 13 5.42 -3.55 2.65
C LEU A 13 4.66 -2.39 3.29
N MET A 14 5.20 -1.87 4.38
CA MET A 14 4.68 -0.69 5.06
C MET A 14 5.71 0.42 5.05
N ILE A 15 5.28 1.63 4.76
CA ILE A 15 6.13 2.82 4.73
C ILE A 15 5.58 3.89 5.65
N ARG A 16 6.46 4.78 6.08
CA ARG A 16 6.09 6.03 6.75
C ARG A 16 6.29 7.17 5.79
N GLN A 17 5.43 8.18 5.86
CA GLN A 17 5.71 9.43 5.20
C GLN A 17 6.69 10.24 6.04
N PRO A 18 7.92 10.46 5.56
CA PRO A 18 8.83 11.39 6.25
C PRO A 18 8.31 12.81 6.00
N ASN A 19 8.13 13.61 7.04
CA ASN A 19 7.81 15.04 6.94
C ASN A 19 6.54 15.37 6.15
N GLY A 20 5.50 14.55 6.26
CA GLY A 20 4.23 14.86 5.61
C GLY A 20 3.61 16.14 6.13
N ASP A 21 3.00 16.94 5.26
CA ASP A 21 2.23 18.12 5.61
C ASP A 21 1.04 17.80 6.51
N GLY A 22 0.73 16.56 6.72
CA GLY A 22 -0.19 16.07 7.72
C GLY A 22 0.56 15.50 8.89
N ALA A 23 1.07 16.34 9.78
CA ALA A 23 1.81 15.92 10.97
C ALA A 23 1.05 14.86 11.80
N ILE A 24 -0.26 14.80 11.67
CA ILE A 24 -1.12 13.83 12.34
C ILE A 24 -0.81 12.39 11.90
N PHE A 25 -0.44 12.20 10.61
CA PHE A 25 -0.18 10.88 10.05
C PHE A 25 1.31 10.57 9.84
N ALA A 26 2.20 11.52 10.16
CA ALA A 26 3.64 11.39 9.88
C ALA A 26 4.32 10.21 10.59
N ARG A 27 3.74 9.71 11.68
CA ARG A 27 4.28 8.58 12.44
C ARG A 27 3.54 7.28 12.21
N LEU A 28 2.52 7.31 11.35
CA LEU A 28 1.72 6.11 11.08
C LEU A 28 2.30 5.34 9.91
N TRP A 29 2.30 4.03 10.04
CA TRP A 29 2.66 3.14 8.96
C TRP A 29 1.50 2.99 8.00
N GLN A 30 1.79 2.94 6.70
CA GLN A 30 0.76 2.82 5.68
C GLN A 30 1.24 1.98 4.50
N PHE A 31 0.32 1.46 3.72
CA PHE A 31 0.65 0.85 2.45
C PHE A 31 1.09 1.93 1.45
N PRO A 32 1.98 1.59 0.49
CA PRO A 32 2.28 2.53 -0.59
C PRO A 32 0.99 2.99 -1.26
N ALA A 33 0.78 4.28 -1.32
CA ALA A 33 -0.46 4.86 -1.81
C ALA A 33 -0.20 6.17 -2.56
N VAL A 34 -1.08 6.48 -3.49
CA VAL A 34 -1.02 7.70 -4.28
C VAL A 34 -2.44 8.16 -4.60
N GLU A 35 -2.63 9.46 -4.67
CA GLU A 35 -3.89 10.02 -5.10
C GLU A 35 -4.08 9.78 -6.60
N ALA A 36 -5.23 9.20 -6.98
CA ALA A 36 -5.51 8.83 -8.35
C ALA A 36 -6.68 9.65 -8.88
N ALA A 37 -6.48 10.35 -10.01
CA ALA A 37 -7.50 11.20 -10.61
C ALA A 37 -8.33 10.50 -11.70
N SER A 38 -7.71 9.64 -12.51
CA SER A 38 -8.39 9.00 -13.65
C SER A 38 -8.25 7.48 -13.64
N ASP A 39 -7.06 6.95 -13.88
CA ASP A 39 -6.81 5.50 -13.89
C ASP A 39 -6.05 5.11 -12.63
N PRO A 40 -6.73 4.54 -11.61
CA PRO A 40 -6.08 4.18 -10.36
C PRO A 40 -4.97 3.14 -10.53
N ARG A 41 -5.18 2.16 -11.38
CA ARG A 41 -4.20 1.08 -11.62
C ARG A 41 -2.92 1.63 -12.23
N GLU A 42 -3.04 2.43 -13.27
CA GLU A 42 -1.89 3.03 -13.94
C GLU A 42 -1.16 4.00 -13.02
N THR A 43 -1.91 4.86 -12.33
CA THR A 43 -1.34 5.81 -11.38
C THR A 43 -0.55 5.10 -10.28
N LEU A 44 -1.11 4.03 -9.72
CA LEU A 44 -0.44 3.24 -8.70
C LEU A 44 0.79 2.54 -9.24
N HIS A 45 0.70 1.96 -10.43
CA HIS A 45 1.84 1.31 -11.09
C HIS A 45 3.01 2.28 -11.27
N ASN A 46 2.73 3.48 -11.78
CA ASN A 46 3.76 4.50 -11.97
C ASN A 46 4.37 4.96 -10.65
N HIS A 47 3.55 5.08 -9.60
CA HIS A 47 4.02 5.43 -8.27
C HIS A 47 4.97 4.36 -7.71
N LEU A 48 4.60 3.09 -7.83
CA LEU A 48 5.44 1.98 -7.37
C LEU A 48 6.75 1.93 -8.15
N ALA A 49 6.70 2.15 -9.45
CA ALA A 49 7.91 2.18 -10.29
C ALA A 49 8.86 3.30 -9.85
N GLY A 50 8.34 4.40 -9.31
CA GLY A 50 9.15 5.51 -8.83
C GLY A 50 9.77 5.27 -7.46
N ILE A 51 9.15 4.49 -6.59
CA ILE A 51 9.63 4.27 -5.23
C ILE A 51 10.44 2.98 -5.07
N ILE A 52 10.26 2.00 -5.96
CA ILE A 52 10.99 0.73 -5.90
C ILE A 52 12.24 0.84 -6.75
N PRO A 53 13.45 0.65 -6.17
CA PRO A 53 14.68 0.71 -6.93
C PRO A 53 14.76 -0.41 -7.97
N ARG A 54 15.25 -0.09 -9.16
CA ARG A 54 15.47 -1.07 -10.23
C ARG A 54 16.46 -2.17 -9.82
N THR A 55 17.34 -1.85 -8.88
CA THR A 55 18.35 -2.79 -8.38
C THR A 55 17.78 -3.89 -7.48
N ALA A 56 16.50 -3.81 -7.12
CA ALA A 56 15.85 -4.81 -6.26
C ALA A 56 15.44 -6.09 -7.02
N GLY A 57 15.81 -6.23 -8.28
CA GLY A 57 15.43 -7.39 -9.08
C GLY A 57 13.97 -7.40 -9.50
N TRP A 58 13.36 -6.24 -9.49
CA TRP A 58 11.94 -6.05 -9.81
C TRP A 58 11.75 -5.59 -11.24
N ASP A 59 10.82 -6.25 -11.91
CA ASP A 59 10.33 -5.80 -13.21
C ASP A 59 8.99 -5.10 -13.00
N ALA A 60 9.00 -3.77 -13.04
CA ALA A 60 7.81 -2.96 -12.81
C ALA A 60 6.71 -3.24 -13.84
N SER A 61 7.07 -3.70 -15.06
CA SER A 61 6.07 -4.02 -16.08
C SER A 61 5.19 -5.20 -15.70
N LYS A 62 5.67 -6.11 -14.84
CA LYS A 62 4.89 -7.25 -14.38
C LYS A 62 3.89 -6.88 -13.29
N LEU A 63 4.12 -5.78 -12.58
CA LEU A 63 3.24 -5.36 -11.48
C LEU A 63 1.84 -5.00 -11.98
N ALA A 64 1.74 -4.35 -13.13
CA ALA A 64 0.45 -3.94 -13.67
C ALA A 64 -0.45 -5.14 -14.01
N ALA A 65 0.14 -6.23 -14.48
CA ALA A 65 -0.59 -7.45 -14.82
C ALA A 65 -1.07 -8.21 -13.59
N ASP A 66 -0.36 -8.06 -12.46
CA ASP A 66 -0.63 -8.82 -11.23
C ASP A 66 -1.45 -8.04 -10.20
N MET A 67 -1.90 -6.83 -10.53
CA MET A 67 -2.73 -6.02 -9.65
C MET A 67 -4.17 -6.53 -9.64
N THR A 68 -4.62 -7.02 -8.49
CA THR A 68 -5.99 -7.45 -8.28
C THR A 68 -6.73 -6.41 -7.46
N PRO A 69 -7.81 -5.79 -7.98
CA PRO A 69 -8.56 -4.82 -7.20
C PRO A 69 -9.25 -5.49 -6.02
N LEU A 70 -9.16 -4.85 -4.87
CA LEU A 70 -9.84 -5.26 -3.64
C LEU A 70 -11.10 -4.43 -3.45
N ALA A 71 -11.90 -4.79 -2.46
CA ALA A 71 -13.10 -4.04 -2.14
C ALA A 71 -12.77 -2.59 -1.80
N ALA A 72 -13.40 -1.65 -2.50
CA ALA A 72 -13.24 -0.23 -2.22
C ALA A 72 -13.89 0.11 -0.87
N ALA A 73 -13.30 1.06 -0.15
CA ALA A 73 -13.82 1.53 1.12
C ALA A 73 -13.90 3.05 1.12
N ARG A 74 -14.84 3.58 1.88
CA ARG A 74 -14.93 5.02 2.12
C ARG A 74 -14.31 5.34 3.46
N HIS A 75 -13.60 6.45 3.49
CA HIS A 75 -13.00 6.95 4.72
C HIS A 75 -13.27 8.45 4.81
N THR A 76 -13.86 8.87 5.92
CA THR A 76 -14.18 10.28 6.15
C THR A 76 -13.17 10.87 7.12
N VAL A 77 -12.49 11.93 6.72
CA VAL A 77 -11.57 12.71 7.56
C VAL A 77 -11.97 14.16 7.44
N THR A 78 -12.41 14.77 8.52
CA THR A 78 -12.74 16.20 8.60
C THR A 78 -13.50 16.66 7.38
N PHE A 79 -14.64 16.65 7.06
CA PHE A 79 -15.38 17.12 5.88
C PHE A 79 -14.95 16.56 4.51
N ARG A 80 -13.97 15.63 4.46
CA ARG A 80 -13.55 15.01 3.20
C ARG A 80 -13.93 13.56 3.17
N ASN A 81 -14.61 13.15 2.11
CA ASN A 81 -14.89 11.75 1.83
C ASN A 81 -13.79 11.23 0.90
N ILE A 82 -13.00 10.30 1.40
CA ILE A 82 -11.92 9.69 0.63
C ILE A 82 -12.37 8.28 0.24
N ARG A 83 -12.27 7.99 -1.05
CA ARG A 83 -12.51 6.64 -1.54
C ARG A 83 -11.19 5.90 -1.59
N LEU A 84 -11.11 4.82 -0.83
CA LEU A 84 -9.93 3.96 -0.80
C LEU A 84 -10.07 2.89 -1.88
N LEU A 85 -9.09 2.85 -2.79
CA LEU A 85 -9.04 1.88 -3.88
C LEU A 85 -7.80 0.99 -3.69
N PRO A 86 -7.91 -0.09 -2.91
CA PRO A 86 -6.78 -0.97 -2.67
C PRO A 86 -6.63 -2.00 -3.78
N PHE A 87 -5.38 -2.36 -4.07
CA PHE A 87 -5.01 -3.42 -4.99
C PHE A 87 -4.09 -4.40 -4.30
N LEU A 88 -4.35 -5.69 -4.49
CA LEU A 88 -3.45 -6.75 -4.04
C LEU A 88 -2.45 -7.04 -5.14
N VAL A 89 -1.16 -7.01 -4.80
CA VAL A 89 -0.07 -7.29 -5.74
C VAL A 89 0.79 -8.40 -5.15
N ARG A 90 0.69 -9.59 -5.72
CA ARG A 90 1.51 -10.72 -5.28
C ARG A 90 2.90 -10.61 -5.88
N VAL A 91 3.91 -10.74 -5.03
CA VAL A 91 5.30 -10.56 -5.43
C VAL A 91 6.14 -11.72 -4.91
N PRO A 92 7.21 -12.13 -5.63
CA PRO A 92 8.08 -13.22 -5.16
C PRO A 92 8.87 -12.84 -3.92
N ARG A 93 9.17 -11.56 -3.76
CA ARG A 93 9.84 -11.01 -2.58
C ARG A 93 9.56 -9.52 -2.49
N LEU A 94 9.62 -8.98 -1.28
CA LEU A 94 9.42 -7.55 -1.06
C LEU A 94 10.72 -6.79 -1.29
N PRO A 95 10.63 -5.56 -1.83
CA PRO A 95 11.83 -4.72 -2.00
C PRO A 95 12.36 -4.26 -0.65
N LEU A 96 13.68 -4.10 -0.55
CA LEU A 96 14.33 -3.50 0.60
C LEU A 96 14.36 -1.98 0.40
N LEU A 97 13.57 -1.28 1.18
CA LEU A 97 13.51 0.18 1.14
C LEU A 97 13.93 0.74 2.49
N GLU A 98 14.73 1.81 2.46
CA GLU A 98 15.13 2.49 3.68
C GLU A 98 13.91 3.06 4.40
N GLY A 99 13.84 2.82 5.71
CA GLY A 99 12.72 3.29 6.52
C GLY A 99 11.41 2.51 6.37
N ALA A 100 11.39 1.45 5.56
CA ALA A 100 10.23 0.59 5.41
C ALA A 100 10.29 -0.60 6.37
N GLN A 101 9.12 -1.20 6.64
CA GLN A 101 9.00 -2.46 7.36
C GLN A 101 8.21 -3.47 6.54
N THR A 102 8.48 -4.76 6.80
CA THR A 102 7.81 -5.85 6.08
C THR A 102 7.12 -6.78 7.07
N PRO A 103 6.09 -6.30 7.78
CA PRO A 103 5.37 -7.13 8.74
C PRO A 103 4.47 -8.14 8.02
N ARG A 104 4.00 -9.13 8.76
CA ARG A 104 2.97 -10.03 8.26
C ARG A 104 1.64 -9.28 8.17
N LEU A 105 0.93 -9.48 7.07
CA LEU A 105 -0.38 -8.84 6.87
C LEU A 105 -1.37 -9.21 7.99
N ALA A 106 -1.28 -10.41 8.52
CA ALA A 106 -2.14 -10.87 9.61
C ALA A 106 -1.76 -10.29 10.98
N ALA A 107 -0.62 -9.63 11.11
CA ALA A 107 -0.07 -9.19 12.40
C ALA A 107 0.32 -7.70 12.38
N LEU A 108 -0.56 -6.84 11.86
CA LEU A 108 -0.31 -5.40 11.81
C LEU A 108 -0.65 -4.67 13.10
N ASP A 109 -1.25 -5.35 14.08
CA ASP A 109 -1.73 -4.71 15.31
C ASP A 109 -0.62 -4.12 16.17
N HIS A 110 0.62 -4.57 15.99
CA HIS A 110 1.77 -4.02 16.70
C HIS A 110 2.32 -2.74 16.09
N LEU A 111 1.79 -2.33 14.94
CA LEU A 111 2.20 -1.09 14.28
C LEU A 111 1.15 -0.01 14.49
N ALA A 112 1.61 1.23 14.57
CA ALA A 112 0.71 2.37 14.59
C ALA A 112 0.20 2.61 13.16
N ILE A 113 -1.06 2.28 12.93
CA ILE A 113 -1.72 2.44 11.63
C ILE A 113 -3.01 3.23 11.79
N SER A 114 -3.42 3.91 10.71
CA SER A 114 -4.70 4.64 10.69
C SER A 114 -5.87 3.68 10.48
N SER A 115 -7.08 4.16 10.74
CA SER A 115 -8.29 3.39 10.44
C SER A 115 -8.44 3.15 8.93
N ALA A 116 -7.97 4.07 8.09
CA ALA A 116 -7.95 3.88 6.63
C ALA A 116 -7.05 2.69 6.26
N THR A 117 -5.84 2.64 6.80
CA THR A 117 -4.92 1.52 6.57
C THR A 117 -5.51 0.21 7.08
N ARG A 118 -6.19 0.22 8.21
CA ARG A 118 -6.86 -0.97 8.76
C ARG A 118 -7.94 -1.49 7.82
N LYS A 119 -8.74 -0.60 7.23
CA LYS A 119 -9.76 -0.99 6.25
C LYS A 119 -9.14 -1.67 5.03
N ILE A 120 -8.03 -1.15 4.54
CA ILE A 120 -7.30 -1.74 3.42
C ILE A 120 -6.76 -3.12 3.79
N ALA A 121 -6.17 -3.25 4.97
CA ALA A 121 -5.66 -4.53 5.46
C ALA A 121 -6.75 -5.58 5.59
N ASP A 122 -7.92 -5.19 6.09
CA ASP A 122 -9.07 -6.09 6.21
C ASP A 122 -9.56 -6.55 4.83
N ALA A 123 -9.64 -5.64 3.87
CA ALA A 123 -10.02 -5.99 2.49
C ALA A 123 -9.03 -6.99 1.89
N ALA A 124 -7.74 -6.82 2.12
CA ALA A 124 -6.71 -7.73 1.64
C ALA A 124 -6.82 -9.11 2.29
N ARG A 125 -7.04 -9.16 3.61
CA ARG A 125 -7.20 -10.43 4.33
C ARG A 125 -8.41 -11.21 3.86
N HIS A 126 -9.52 -10.55 3.56
CA HIS A 126 -10.72 -11.19 3.06
C HIS A 126 -10.56 -11.76 1.66
N ALA A 127 -9.61 -11.26 0.88
CA ALA A 127 -9.35 -11.70 -0.48
C ALA A 127 -8.40 -12.91 -0.55
N LEU A 128 -7.80 -13.30 0.56
CA LEU A 128 -6.84 -14.41 0.61
C LEU A 128 -7.50 -15.77 0.82
#